data_3dd92a74fb6d9eb9e936cb00350d73a9
#
_entry.id   3dd92a74fb6d9eb9e936cb00350d73a9
#
_cell.length_a   1.000
_cell.length_b   1.000
_cell.length_c   1.000
_cell.angle_alpha   90.00
_cell.angle_beta   90.00
_cell.angle_gamma   90.00
#
_symmetry.space_group_name_H-M   'P 1'
#
loop_
_entity.id
_entity.type
_entity.pdbx_description
1 polymer ?
#
loop_
_entity_poly.entity_id
_entity_poly.type
_entity_poly.pdbx_seq_one_letter_code
_entity_poly.pdbx_strand_id
1 'polypeptide(L)'
;MVFAVSTSSAPAKLLPGPIARLRVVSRTTVRPGVIFTHYRANVRGYSQAQEIYRISWGIGNTHVTLGSALLGTFHPAQETVDVHPISSLGAPAGLLGAINGDYSAYTTRSAYRNSGMLVKGRRIYNFGWGGPGVGYLPAGDFKIGSPRAQPVKLKLPNRLTATVGAFGALPAGSDQVGAYDTAGTVVTVPAGYAAFTVNSTAFRTMLSGNRTLRNPTGSDRSEPVAAFAFADPTSAATTKSLPIVGSQPAGAQVTVPATGTVLLAKVGGIAEVGLSALAASAKPVVDINGDAKGWSSVSDVMGGKPELVSGGVAISSRPAIVDSWQWTCGGGCWRPALMRTSSGRGSLILIGARSGSGLTMLSFARVLRQLGAQQAIGFDNNGSAEMYRPGHRPYTGYGYERWLPTATTLRYR
;
A
#
# COMPACT_ATOMS: atom_id res chain seq x y z
N MET A 1 -0.36 -37.28 -2.07
CA MET A 1 -1.82 -37.46 -1.84
C MET A 1 -2.56 -36.71 -2.95
N VAL A 2 -3.06 -37.43 -3.93
CA VAL A 2 -3.75 -36.86 -5.11
C VAL A 2 -5.23 -36.75 -4.76
N PHE A 3 -5.74 -35.51 -4.66
CA PHE A 3 -7.15 -35.29 -4.43
C PHE A 3 -7.91 -35.31 -5.77
N ALA A 4 -8.92 -36.15 -5.83
CA ALA A 4 -9.75 -36.33 -7.00
C ALA A 4 -10.49 -35.02 -7.36
N VAL A 5 -10.45 -34.65 -8.65
CA VAL A 5 -11.21 -33.54 -9.23
C VAL A 5 -12.63 -34.05 -9.49
N SER A 6 -13.57 -33.62 -8.68
CA SER A 6 -15.01 -33.84 -8.95
C SER A 6 -15.49 -32.82 -9.98
N THR A 7 -15.76 -33.25 -11.20
CA THR A 7 -16.42 -32.45 -12.26
C THR A 7 -17.92 -32.68 -12.20
N SER A 8 -18.62 -31.87 -11.38
CA SER A 8 -20.08 -31.82 -11.44
C SER A 8 -20.50 -30.73 -12.44
N SER A 9 -21.04 -31.12 -13.58
CA SER A 9 -21.63 -30.19 -14.57
C SER A 9 -23.10 -29.94 -14.27
N ALA A 10 -23.39 -29.09 -13.28
CA ALA A 10 -24.76 -28.59 -13.13
C ALA A 10 -25.14 -27.69 -14.32
N PRO A 11 -26.40 -27.72 -14.80
CA PRO A 11 -26.85 -26.89 -15.91
C PRO A 11 -26.67 -25.40 -15.59
N ALA A 12 -26.13 -24.65 -16.54
CA ALA A 12 -25.86 -23.22 -16.38
C ALA A 12 -27.16 -22.43 -16.28
N LYS A 13 -27.48 -21.94 -15.10
CA LYS A 13 -28.67 -21.08 -14.88
C LYS A 13 -28.44 -19.71 -15.53
N LEU A 14 -29.45 -19.23 -16.31
CA LEU A 14 -29.44 -17.86 -16.80
C LEU A 14 -29.51 -16.89 -15.60
N LEU A 15 -28.56 -15.96 -15.53
CA LEU A 15 -28.45 -15.01 -14.43
C LEU A 15 -28.92 -13.62 -14.90
N PRO A 16 -29.63 -12.85 -14.05
CA PRO A 16 -29.85 -11.43 -14.30
C PRO A 16 -28.52 -10.66 -14.16
N GLY A 17 -28.32 -9.59 -14.97
CA GLY A 17 -27.12 -8.76 -14.92
C GLY A 17 -26.14 -9.05 -16.07
N PRO A 18 -24.89 -8.52 -15.99
CA PRO A 18 -23.90 -8.63 -17.07
C PRO A 18 -23.47 -10.07 -17.36
N ILE A 19 -23.33 -10.94 -16.37
CA ILE A 19 -23.04 -12.35 -16.58
C ILE A 19 -24.34 -13.06 -16.97
N ALA A 20 -24.45 -13.51 -18.21
CA ALA A 20 -25.61 -14.27 -18.70
C ALA A 20 -25.53 -15.74 -18.28
N ARG A 21 -24.34 -16.33 -18.37
CA ARG A 21 -24.06 -17.71 -17.93
C ARG A 21 -22.73 -17.77 -17.18
N LEU A 22 -22.70 -18.54 -16.09
CA LEU A 22 -21.50 -18.81 -15.32
C LEU A 22 -21.37 -20.33 -15.15
N ARG A 23 -20.21 -20.87 -15.55
CA ARG A 23 -19.89 -22.29 -15.42
C ARG A 23 -18.60 -22.42 -14.61
N VAL A 24 -18.60 -23.30 -13.62
CA VAL A 24 -17.37 -23.73 -12.93
C VAL A 24 -16.62 -24.68 -13.87
N VAL A 25 -15.37 -24.34 -14.17
CA VAL A 25 -14.45 -25.18 -14.95
C VAL A 25 -13.67 -26.11 -14.02
N SER A 26 -13.14 -25.54 -12.95
CA SER A 26 -12.48 -26.30 -11.89
C SER A 26 -12.60 -25.60 -10.53
N ARG A 27 -12.55 -26.38 -9.47
CA ARG A 27 -12.55 -25.89 -8.10
C ARG A 27 -11.65 -26.77 -7.25
N THR A 28 -10.74 -26.13 -6.49
CA THR A 28 -9.74 -26.82 -5.68
C THR A 28 -9.65 -26.14 -4.32
N THR A 29 -9.69 -26.89 -3.25
CA THR A 29 -9.32 -26.41 -1.91
C THR A 29 -7.80 -26.34 -1.86
N VAL A 30 -7.26 -25.14 -1.76
CA VAL A 30 -5.81 -24.90 -1.68
C VAL A 30 -5.28 -25.14 -0.29
N ARG A 31 -6.04 -24.66 0.71
CA ARG A 31 -5.86 -24.89 2.15
C ARG A 31 -7.25 -24.80 2.83
N PRO A 32 -7.40 -25.25 4.08
CA PRO A 32 -8.65 -25.08 4.81
C PRO A 32 -9.14 -23.63 4.77
N GLY A 33 -10.37 -23.42 4.29
CA GLY A 33 -10.95 -22.09 4.13
C GLY A 33 -10.49 -21.27 2.92
N VAL A 34 -9.54 -21.78 2.12
CA VAL A 34 -9.04 -21.11 0.90
C VAL A 34 -9.32 -21.95 -0.33
N ILE A 35 -10.05 -21.37 -1.27
CA ILE A 35 -10.54 -22.06 -2.47
C ILE A 35 -10.06 -21.31 -3.72
N PHE A 36 -9.43 -22.03 -4.63
CA PHE A 36 -9.24 -21.61 -6.00
C PHE A 36 -10.42 -22.07 -6.86
N THR A 37 -10.96 -21.19 -7.66
CA THR A 37 -12.02 -21.53 -8.63
C THR A 37 -11.73 -20.89 -9.98
N HIS A 38 -11.80 -21.69 -11.01
CA HIS A 38 -11.79 -21.24 -12.39
C HIS A 38 -13.21 -21.32 -12.95
N TYR A 39 -13.71 -20.20 -13.44
CA TYR A 39 -15.00 -20.11 -14.10
C TYR A 39 -14.82 -19.70 -15.55
N ARG A 40 -15.82 -20.07 -16.37
CA ARG A 40 -16.05 -19.49 -17.67
C ARG A 40 -17.40 -18.78 -17.67
N ALA A 41 -17.42 -17.52 -18.10
CA ALA A 41 -18.59 -16.67 -18.05
C ALA A 41 -18.91 -16.10 -19.43
N ASN A 42 -20.17 -16.20 -19.84
CA ASN A 42 -20.67 -15.42 -20.95
C ASN A 42 -21.16 -14.07 -20.42
N VAL A 43 -20.54 -13.00 -20.86
CA VAL A 43 -20.87 -11.62 -20.45
C VAL A 43 -21.61 -10.94 -21.59
N ARG A 44 -22.76 -10.31 -21.27
CA ARG A 44 -23.57 -9.61 -22.29
C ARG A 44 -22.79 -8.48 -22.93
N GLY A 45 -22.87 -8.35 -24.25
CA GLY A 45 -22.12 -7.38 -25.03
C GLY A 45 -20.70 -7.84 -25.41
N TYR A 46 -20.32 -9.08 -25.06
CA TYR A 46 -19.03 -9.67 -25.43
C TYR A 46 -19.26 -10.99 -26.17
N SER A 47 -18.63 -11.11 -27.34
CA SER A 47 -18.74 -12.30 -28.18
C SER A 47 -17.98 -13.50 -27.64
N GLN A 48 -16.93 -13.23 -26.85
CA GLN A 48 -16.08 -14.27 -26.28
C GLN A 48 -16.42 -14.51 -24.80
N ALA A 49 -16.37 -15.79 -24.41
CA ALA A 49 -16.46 -16.15 -23.01
C ALA A 49 -15.26 -15.61 -22.23
N GLN A 50 -15.52 -15.10 -21.05
CA GLN A 50 -14.51 -14.60 -20.14
C GLN A 50 -14.04 -15.73 -19.20
N GLU A 51 -12.76 -15.89 -19.05
CA GLU A 51 -12.17 -16.73 -18.01
C GLU A 51 -12.09 -15.92 -16.71
N ILE A 52 -12.47 -16.53 -15.59
CA ILE A 52 -12.44 -15.92 -14.27
C ILE A 52 -11.64 -16.83 -13.36
N TYR A 53 -10.46 -16.40 -12.96
CA TYR A 53 -9.65 -17.06 -11.95
C TYR A 53 -9.82 -16.35 -10.62
N ARG A 54 -10.16 -17.12 -9.59
CA ARG A 54 -10.50 -16.58 -8.27
C ARG A 54 -9.84 -17.41 -7.16
N ILE A 55 -9.08 -16.77 -6.29
CA ILE A 55 -8.66 -17.33 -5.01
C ILE A 55 -9.50 -16.64 -3.94
N SER A 56 -10.28 -17.38 -3.17
CA SER A 56 -11.18 -16.83 -2.16
C SER A 56 -10.95 -17.45 -0.79
N TRP A 57 -11.12 -16.62 0.26
CA TRP A 57 -10.97 -17.03 1.66
C TRP A 57 -12.03 -16.37 2.55
N GLY A 58 -12.22 -16.88 3.77
CA GLY A 58 -13.01 -16.21 4.80
C GLY A 58 -12.20 -15.05 5.39
N ILE A 59 -12.76 -13.85 5.44
CA ILE A 59 -12.21 -12.74 6.22
C ILE A 59 -12.35 -13.09 7.69
N GLY A 60 -11.31 -12.84 8.50
CA GLY A 60 -11.23 -13.29 9.88
C GLY A 60 -10.55 -14.65 10.04
N ASN A 61 -10.17 -15.33 8.95
CA ASN A 61 -9.36 -16.54 9.04
C ASN A 61 -7.94 -16.19 9.51
N THR A 62 -7.64 -16.49 10.77
CA THR A 62 -6.36 -16.15 11.43
C THR A 62 -5.13 -16.84 10.81
N HIS A 63 -5.34 -17.90 10.03
CA HIS A 63 -4.27 -18.57 9.27
C HIS A 63 -3.96 -17.88 7.93
N VAL A 64 -4.78 -16.92 7.51
CA VAL A 64 -4.59 -16.22 6.22
C VAL A 64 -4.05 -14.82 6.46
N THR A 65 -3.06 -14.43 5.67
CA THR A 65 -2.54 -13.06 5.63
C THR A 65 -2.47 -12.54 4.21
N LEU A 66 -2.80 -11.26 4.05
CA LEU A 66 -2.52 -10.48 2.86
C LEU A 66 -1.29 -9.61 3.09
N GLY A 67 -0.58 -9.30 2.03
CA GLY A 67 0.55 -8.38 2.07
C GLY A 67 0.96 -7.88 0.71
N SER A 68 1.71 -6.78 0.70
CA SER A 68 2.41 -6.31 -0.49
C SER A 68 3.72 -7.08 -0.66
N ALA A 69 4.09 -7.35 -1.91
CA ALA A 69 5.41 -7.87 -2.27
C ALA A 69 6.08 -6.93 -3.25
N LEU A 70 7.35 -6.64 -2.99
CA LEU A 70 8.27 -6.13 -4.00
C LEU A 70 8.78 -7.34 -4.77
N LEU A 71 8.73 -7.30 -6.09
CA LEU A 71 9.21 -8.41 -6.92
C LEU A 71 10.72 -8.30 -7.17
N GLY A 72 11.29 -7.11 -7.00
CA GLY A 72 12.73 -6.87 -7.11
C GLY A 72 13.27 -5.93 -6.04
N THR A 73 14.49 -5.45 -6.27
CA THR A 73 15.19 -4.53 -5.36
C THR A 73 14.56 -3.14 -5.41
N PHE A 74 14.38 -2.55 -4.25
CA PHE A 74 13.93 -1.15 -4.14
C PHE A 74 15.12 -0.21 -4.17
N HIS A 75 15.06 0.81 -5.02
CA HIS A 75 16.05 1.88 -5.17
C HIS A 75 15.53 3.19 -4.56
N PRO A 76 15.93 3.51 -3.32
CA PRO A 76 15.34 4.64 -2.59
C PRO A 76 15.53 6.00 -3.28
N ALA A 77 16.67 6.22 -3.90
CA ALA A 77 17.00 7.51 -4.53
C ALA A 77 16.09 7.83 -5.75
N GLN A 78 15.60 6.81 -6.42
CA GLN A 78 14.70 6.91 -7.59
C GLN A 78 13.25 6.59 -7.24
N GLU A 79 12.97 6.09 -6.02
CA GLU A 79 11.67 5.53 -5.60
C GLU A 79 11.15 4.45 -6.56
N THR A 80 12.05 3.64 -7.10
CA THR A 80 11.75 2.61 -8.09
C THR A 80 11.98 1.21 -7.53
N VAL A 81 11.32 0.23 -8.12
CA VAL A 81 11.50 -1.19 -7.84
C VAL A 81 11.92 -1.87 -9.13
N ASP A 82 12.96 -2.70 -9.07
CA ASP A 82 13.30 -3.58 -10.18
C ASP A 82 12.11 -4.48 -10.51
N VAL A 83 11.99 -4.83 -11.77
CA VAL A 83 10.88 -5.67 -12.22
C VAL A 83 11.32 -7.12 -12.40
N HIS A 84 10.45 -8.03 -11.97
CA HIS A 84 10.62 -9.46 -12.14
C HIS A 84 9.28 -10.12 -12.49
N PRO A 85 9.28 -11.31 -13.11
CA PRO A 85 8.06 -12.07 -13.30
C PRO A 85 7.37 -12.37 -11.96
N ILE A 86 6.05 -12.44 -11.93
CA ILE A 86 5.33 -12.77 -10.68
C ILE A 86 5.67 -14.18 -10.16
N SER A 87 6.09 -15.08 -11.05
CA SER A 87 6.59 -16.40 -10.68
C SER A 87 7.92 -16.38 -9.91
N SER A 88 8.67 -15.25 -9.96
CA SER A 88 9.87 -15.07 -9.15
C SER A 88 9.59 -15.09 -7.63
N LEU A 89 8.33 -14.93 -7.23
CA LEU A 89 7.90 -15.19 -5.86
C LEU A 89 8.18 -16.63 -5.44
N GLY A 90 8.34 -17.54 -6.39
CA GLY A 90 8.59 -18.95 -6.13
C GLY A 90 7.43 -19.62 -5.36
N ALA A 91 7.77 -20.67 -4.63
CA ALA A 91 6.82 -21.37 -3.75
C ALA A 91 7.29 -21.31 -2.29
N PRO A 92 7.49 -20.12 -1.70
CA PRO A 92 7.90 -20.04 -0.31
C PRO A 92 6.80 -20.66 0.56
N ALA A 93 7.20 -21.18 1.72
CA ALA A 93 6.26 -21.77 2.67
C ALA A 93 5.08 -20.83 2.92
N GLY A 94 3.90 -21.37 2.78
CA GLY A 94 2.65 -20.65 3.03
C GLY A 94 2.14 -19.75 1.89
N LEU A 95 2.86 -19.52 0.78
CA LEU A 95 2.28 -18.76 -0.34
C LEU A 95 1.12 -19.56 -0.97
N LEU A 96 -0.06 -18.95 -1.04
CA LEU A 96 -1.25 -19.54 -1.65
C LEU A 96 -1.55 -18.98 -3.04
N GLY A 97 -1.16 -17.74 -3.26
CA GLY A 97 -1.27 -17.07 -4.52
C GLY A 97 -0.90 -15.60 -4.45
N ALA A 98 -0.77 -15.01 -5.62
CA ALA A 98 -0.50 -13.60 -5.80
C ALA A 98 -1.24 -13.08 -7.03
N ILE A 99 -1.47 -11.77 -7.04
CA ILE A 99 -1.96 -11.02 -8.18
C ILE A 99 -1.04 -9.80 -8.35
N ASN A 100 -0.84 -9.34 -9.57
CA ASN A 100 -0.03 -8.14 -9.79
C ASN A 100 -0.55 -6.94 -8.98
N GLY A 101 0.35 -6.01 -8.70
CA GLY A 101 0.05 -4.83 -7.90
C GLY A 101 -0.48 -3.66 -8.71
N ASP A 102 -0.21 -2.47 -8.20
CA ASP A 102 -0.66 -1.20 -8.74
C ASP A 102 -0.09 -0.89 -10.13
N TYR A 103 -0.73 0.05 -10.81
CA TYR A 103 -0.18 0.69 -11.99
C TYR A 103 1.20 1.27 -11.71
N SER A 104 2.08 1.16 -12.67
CA SER A 104 3.45 1.64 -12.52
C SER A 104 3.87 2.52 -13.69
N ALA A 105 4.61 3.58 -13.38
CA ALA A 105 5.24 4.41 -14.37
C ALA A 105 6.64 3.87 -14.69
N TYR A 106 6.92 3.77 -15.96
CA TYR A 106 8.21 3.39 -16.49
C TYR A 106 9.24 4.52 -16.26
N THR A 107 10.31 4.23 -15.57
CA THR A 107 11.40 5.20 -15.35
C THR A 107 12.68 4.80 -16.09
N THR A 108 12.95 3.49 -16.17
CA THR A 108 14.03 2.89 -16.95
C THR A 108 13.57 1.54 -17.48
N ARG A 109 14.37 0.89 -18.35
CA ARG A 109 13.99 -0.43 -18.90
C ARG A 109 13.82 -1.54 -17.86
N SER A 110 14.34 -1.36 -16.66
CA SER A 110 14.36 -2.38 -15.60
C SER A 110 13.75 -1.94 -14.28
N ALA A 111 13.32 -0.67 -14.14
CA ALA A 111 12.82 -0.15 -12.88
C ALA A 111 11.56 0.70 -13.05
N TYR A 112 10.59 0.53 -12.17
CA TYR A 112 9.28 1.15 -12.24
C TYR A 112 8.91 1.80 -10.91
N ARG A 113 8.20 2.92 -10.99
CA ARG A 113 7.58 3.58 -9.85
C ARG A 113 6.09 3.27 -9.82
N ASN A 114 5.56 2.86 -8.67
CA ASN A 114 4.12 2.68 -8.49
C ASN A 114 3.39 4.03 -8.59
N SER A 115 2.21 4.03 -9.20
CA SER A 115 1.40 5.25 -9.29
C SER A 115 0.64 5.56 -8.00
N GLY A 116 0.26 4.56 -7.23
CA GLY A 116 -0.37 4.73 -5.93
C GLY A 116 0.62 4.52 -4.77
N MET A 117 0.12 4.70 -3.56
CA MET A 117 0.92 4.52 -2.35
C MET A 117 1.38 3.07 -2.20
N LEU A 118 2.65 2.88 -1.87
CA LEU A 118 3.24 1.59 -1.55
C LEU A 118 3.85 1.62 -0.15
N VAL A 119 3.29 0.81 0.74
CA VAL A 119 3.80 0.61 2.10
C VAL A 119 3.99 -0.88 2.33
N LYS A 120 5.13 -1.27 2.90
CA LYS A 120 5.40 -2.65 3.30
C LYS A 120 6.06 -2.67 4.67
N GLY A 121 5.53 -3.47 5.58
CA GLY A 121 6.01 -3.53 6.96
C GLY A 121 6.04 -2.14 7.60
N ARG A 122 5.06 -1.27 7.24
CA ARG A 122 4.90 0.12 7.68
C ARG A 122 5.95 1.11 7.19
N ARG A 123 6.89 0.68 6.40
CA ARG A 123 7.79 1.56 5.66
C ARG A 123 7.11 2.01 4.38
N ILE A 124 7.07 3.31 4.13
CA ILE A 124 6.59 3.89 2.88
C ILE A 124 7.69 3.75 1.84
N TYR A 125 7.37 3.12 0.72
CA TYR A 125 8.26 2.98 -0.44
C TYR A 125 7.91 3.97 -1.54
N ASN A 126 6.65 4.34 -1.64
CA ASN A 126 6.18 5.36 -2.57
C ASN A 126 4.91 6.00 -2.00
N PHE A 127 4.79 7.33 -2.10
CA PHE A 127 3.56 8.06 -1.76
C PHE A 127 2.49 7.94 -2.83
N GLY A 128 2.89 7.69 -4.07
CA GLY A 128 2.00 7.74 -5.23
C GLY A 128 1.51 9.15 -5.56
N TRP A 129 0.66 9.22 -6.56
CA TRP A 129 0.03 10.47 -7.00
C TRP A 129 -1.36 10.69 -6.36
N GLY A 130 -1.62 10.02 -5.23
CA GLY A 130 -2.93 9.97 -4.60
C GLY A 130 -3.84 8.92 -5.23
N GLY A 131 -5.05 8.81 -4.69
CA GLY A 131 -6.06 7.87 -5.18
C GLY A 131 -6.34 6.72 -4.22
N PRO A 132 -7.18 5.78 -4.63
CA PRO A 132 -7.53 4.65 -3.80
C PRO A 132 -6.36 3.68 -3.64
N GLY A 133 -6.41 2.91 -2.57
CA GLY A 133 -5.48 1.85 -2.28
C GLY A 133 -6.11 0.82 -1.35
N VAL A 134 -5.43 -0.27 -1.17
CA VAL A 134 -5.81 -1.31 -0.21
C VAL A 134 -4.79 -1.38 0.91
N GLY A 135 -5.27 -1.29 2.14
CA GLY A 135 -4.51 -1.57 3.35
C GLY A 135 -4.80 -2.97 3.85
N TYR A 136 -3.74 -3.74 4.10
CA TYR A 136 -3.86 -5.11 4.57
C TYR A 136 -3.91 -5.14 6.09
N LEU A 137 -4.88 -5.90 6.59
CA LEU A 137 -5.19 -6.06 7.99
C LEU A 137 -4.91 -7.52 8.42
N PRO A 138 -4.83 -7.80 9.72
CA PRO A 138 -4.70 -9.17 10.21
C PRO A 138 -5.83 -10.10 9.73
N ALA A 139 -5.60 -11.41 9.81
CA ALA A 139 -6.60 -12.45 9.51
C ALA A 139 -7.20 -12.38 8.10
N GLY A 140 -6.38 -12.01 7.11
CA GLY A 140 -6.80 -11.93 5.71
C GLY A 140 -7.82 -10.84 5.44
N ASP A 141 -7.96 -9.88 6.34
CA ASP A 141 -8.81 -8.72 6.18
C ASP A 141 -8.09 -7.58 5.43
N PHE A 142 -8.84 -6.64 4.90
CA PHE A 142 -8.31 -5.48 4.20
C PHE A 142 -9.30 -4.32 4.17
N LYS A 143 -8.77 -3.14 3.94
CA LYS A 143 -9.53 -1.89 3.84
C LYS A 143 -9.25 -1.24 2.50
N ILE A 144 -10.28 -0.87 1.76
CA ILE A 144 -10.18 -0.06 0.55
C ILE A 144 -10.51 1.39 0.89
N GLY A 145 -9.77 2.34 0.33
CA GLY A 145 -9.98 3.76 0.55
C GLY A 145 -8.83 4.57 -0.01
N SER A 146 -8.73 5.83 0.37
CA SER A 146 -7.64 6.73 -0.04
C SER A 146 -6.63 6.86 1.11
N PRO A 147 -5.57 6.02 1.13
CA PRO A 147 -4.54 6.12 2.14
C PRO A 147 -3.81 7.46 1.97
N ARG A 148 -3.57 8.14 3.08
CA ARG A 148 -2.75 9.35 3.10
C ARG A 148 -1.77 9.26 4.23
N ALA A 149 -0.49 9.42 3.94
CA ALA A 149 0.49 9.67 4.98
C ALA A 149 0.22 11.06 5.59
N GLN A 150 0.36 11.15 6.90
CA GLN A 150 0.25 12.41 7.63
C GLN A 150 1.64 12.88 8.04
N PRO A 151 1.93 14.19 7.96
CA PRO A 151 3.17 14.70 8.52
C PRO A 151 3.23 14.39 10.03
N VAL A 152 4.41 13.99 10.48
CA VAL A 152 4.66 13.78 11.91
C VAL A 152 4.55 15.11 12.61
N LYS A 153 3.62 15.22 13.54
CA LYS A 153 3.41 16.40 14.38
C LYS A 153 3.80 16.09 15.81
N LEU A 154 4.56 17.00 16.40
CA LEU A 154 4.87 17.03 17.82
C LEU A 154 3.81 17.87 18.52
N LYS A 155 3.17 17.33 19.53
CA LYS A 155 2.27 18.09 20.40
C LYS A 155 3.07 18.85 21.43
N LEU A 156 2.90 20.13 21.45
CA LEU A 156 3.59 21.07 22.34
C LEU A 156 2.61 21.63 23.39
N PRO A 157 3.12 22.24 24.48
CA PRO A 157 2.28 22.94 25.44
C PRO A 157 1.36 23.97 24.78
N ASN A 158 0.30 24.39 25.48
CA ASN A 158 -0.67 25.38 25.02
C ASN A 158 -1.34 25.03 23.68
N ARG A 159 -1.54 23.73 23.41
CA ARG A 159 -2.15 23.22 22.17
C ARG A 159 -1.35 23.55 20.89
N LEU A 160 -0.13 23.97 21.02
CA LEU A 160 0.76 24.19 19.89
C LEU A 160 1.16 22.86 19.25
N THR A 161 1.59 22.93 18.01
CA THR A 161 2.14 21.77 17.27
C THR A 161 3.34 22.20 16.47
N ALA A 162 4.34 21.33 16.41
CA ALA A 162 5.43 21.45 15.44
C ALA A 162 5.39 20.27 14.48
N THR A 163 5.83 20.49 13.25
CA THR A 163 5.91 19.45 12.21
C THR A 163 7.37 19.07 11.99
N VAL A 164 7.66 17.78 11.86
CA VAL A 164 8.98 17.35 11.39
C VAL A 164 9.06 17.65 9.89
N GLY A 165 9.66 18.78 9.55
CA GLY A 165 9.65 19.36 8.21
C GLY A 165 10.89 19.05 7.36
N ALA A 166 11.98 18.53 7.97
CA ALA A 166 13.21 18.23 7.26
C ALA A 166 13.97 17.06 7.91
N PHE A 167 14.76 16.33 7.11
CA PHE A 167 15.68 15.30 7.59
C PHE A 167 17.12 15.63 7.23
N GLY A 168 18.01 15.58 8.22
CA GLY A 168 19.41 15.92 8.05
C GLY A 168 19.64 17.35 7.54
N ALA A 169 18.64 18.21 7.68
CA ALA A 169 18.63 19.57 7.19
C ALA A 169 17.88 20.50 8.17
N LEU A 170 18.04 21.80 7.96
CA LEU A 170 17.36 22.83 8.74
C LEU A 170 15.87 22.92 8.35
N PRO A 171 14.96 23.16 9.32
CA PRO A 171 13.56 23.39 9.03
C PRO A 171 13.34 24.74 8.34
N ALA A 172 12.38 24.80 7.42
CA ALA A 172 12.06 26.03 6.70
C ALA A 172 11.18 26.98 7.53
N GLY A 173 10.26 26.45 8.33
CA GLY A 173 9.26 27.21 9.09
C GLY A 173 9.56 27.30 10.60
N SER A 174 8.97 28.30 11.26
CA SER A 174 9.07 28.49 12.72
C SER A 174 8.29 27.45 13.52
N ASP A 175 7.33 26.78 12.91
CA ASP A 175 6.52 25.67 13.43
C ASP A 175 7.06 24.29 13.01
N GLN A 176 8.26 24.25 12.44
CA GLN A 176 8.88 23.02 11.98
C GLN A 176 10.15 22.69 12.76
N VAL A 177 10.50 21.40 12.77
CA VAL A 177 11.78 20.90 13.24
C VAL A 177 12.49 20.14 12.13
N GLY A 178 13.82 20.24 12.08
CA GLY A 178 14.69 19.35 11.30
C GLY A 178 15.12 18.17 12.17
N ALA A 179 15.01 16.94 11.67
CA ALA A 179 15.34 15.73 12.42
C ALA A 179 16.63 15.09 11.92
N TYR A 180 17.53 14.74 12.83
CA TYR A 180 18.78 14.02 12.58
C TYR A 180 18.73 12.70 13.34
N ASP A 181 18.68 11.59 12.63
CA ASP A 181 18.43 10.24 13.17
C ASP A 181 19.55 9.24 12.88
N THR A 182 20.64 9.64 12.22
CA THR A 182 21.80 8.77 11.99
C THR A 182 22.68 8.74 13.23
N ALA A 183 22.72 7.60 13.93
CA ALA A 183 23.52 7.42 15.12
C ALA A 183 25.00 7.78 14.89
N GLY A 184 25.60 8.43 15.85
CA GLY A 184 26.99 8.86 15.79
C GLY A 184 27.23 10.11 14.94
N THR A 185 26.23 10.61 14.19
CA THR A 185 26.38 11.89 13.49
C THR A 185 26.52 13.01 14.50
N VAL A 186 27.55 13.85 14.31
CA VAL A 186 27.73 15.09 15.08
C VAL A 186 27.01 16.21 14.33
N VAL A 187 26.03 16.80 14.98
CA VAL A 187 25.28 17.95 14.50
C VAL A 187 25.80 19.21 15.16
N THR A 188 26.39 20.12 14.40
CA THR A 188 26.72 21.46 14.89
C THR A 188 25.44 22.30 14.81
N VAL A 189 25.00 22.84 15.94
CA VAL A 189 23.78 23.66 16.00
C VAL A 189 24.05 25.02 15.36
N PRO A 190 23.42 25.35 14.23
CA PRO A 190 23.70 26.61 13.55
C PRO A 190 23.20 27.83 14.34
N ALA A 191 23.76 29.02 14.02
CA ALA A 191 23.24 30.27 14.56
C ALA A 191 21.73 30.43 14.26
N GLY A 192 20.97 30.85 15.27
CA GLY A 192 19.53 31.01 15.16
C GLY A 192 18.73 29.70 15.34
N TYR A 193 19.37 28.60 15.73
CA TYR A 193 18.70 27.33 16.04
C TYR A 193 19.06 26.82 17.45
N ALA A 194 18.18 25.98 17.98
CA ALA A 194 18.40 25.20 19.20
C ALA A 194 18.21 23.70 18.85
N ALA A 195 18.97 22.84 19.52
CA ALA A 195 18.84 21.39 19.36
C ALA A 195 18.18 20.75 20.59
N PHE A 196 17.33 19.77 20.33
CA PHE A 196 16.64 18.96 21.34
C PHE A 196 16.91 17.50 21.07
N THR A 197 17.40 16.78 22.05
CA THR A 197 17.64 15.34 21.94
C THR A 197 16.42 14.59 22.46
N VAL A 198 15.84 13.75 21.60
CA VAL A 198 14.71 12.87 21.92
C VAL A 198 15.24 11.44 21.97
N ASN A 199 15.13 10.79 23.12
CA ASN A 199 15.60 9.41 23.29
C ASN A 199 14.48 8.41 23.07
N SER A 200 14.30 7.97 21.82
CA SER A 200 13.28 6.98 21.44
C SER A 200 13.69 6.22 20.19
N THR A 201 13.99 4.94 20.37
CA THR A 201 14.27 4.02 19.25
C THR A 201 13.07 3.92 18.31
N ALA A 202 11.85 3.88 18.84
CA ALA A 202 10.63 3.81 18.02
C ALA A 202 10.48 5.04 17.14
N PHE A 203 10.69 6.24 17.69
CA PHE A 203 10.64 7.49 16.93
C PHE A 203 11.72 7.53 15.85
N ARG A 204 12.94 7.17 16.20
CA ARG A 204 14.04 7.07 15.26
C ARG A 204 13.74 6.08 14.12
N THR A 205 13.25 4.88 14.43
CA THR A 205 12.90 3.88 13.43
C THR A 205 11.79 4.38 12.50
N MET A 206 10.78 5.05 13.04
CA MET A 206 9.73 5.69 12.27
C MET A 206 10.29 6.75 11.32
N LEU A 207 11.17 7.62 11.80
CA LEU A 207 11.80 8.66 10.97
C LEU A 207 12.72 8.06 9.91
N SER A 208 13.58 7.11 10.25
CA SER A 208 14.51 6.48 9.32
C SER A 208 13.80 5.68 8.24
N GLY A 209 12.65 5.10 8.54
CA GLY A 209 11.80 4.41 7.57
C GLY A 209 11.26 5.32 6.47
N ASN A 210 11.11 6.61 6.76
CA ASN A 210 10.53 7.60 5.84
C ASN A 210 11.55 8.52 5.16
N ARG A 211 12.83 8.33 5.44
CA ARG A 211 13.92 9.24 5.07
C ARG A 211 14.20 9.37 3.58
N THR A 212 13.86 8.34 2.81
CA THR A 212 14.30 8.19 1.42
C THR A 212 13.25 8.64 0.40
N LEU A 213 12.14 9.20 0.86
CA LEU A 213 11.03 9.52 -0.02
C LEU A 213 11.08 10.99 -0.44
N ARG A 214 11.07 11.21 -1.76
CA ARG A 214 10.94 12.55 -2.35
C ARG A 214 9.51 13.04 -2.26
N ASN A 215 9.32 14.36 -2.36
CA ASN A 215 8.00 14.98 -2.39
C ASN A 215 7.12 14.34 -3.49
N PRO A 216 5.88 13.90 -3.18
CA PRO A 216 5.01 13.19 -4.12
C PRO A 216 4.54 14.03 -5.32
N THR A 217 4.80 15.34 -5.35
CA THR A 217 4.34 16.24 -6.42
C THR A 217 5.17 16.17 -7.70
N GLY A 218 6.21 15.32 -7.75
CA GLY A 218 6.96 15.08 -9.00
C GLY A 218 7.76 16.29 -9.54
N SER A 219 7.80 17.39 -8.79
CA SER A 219 8.69 18.50 -9.14
C SER A 219 10.10 18.13 -8.71
N ASP A 220 11.07 18.28 -9.63
CA ASP A 220 12.51 18.10 -9.39
C ASP A 220 13.10 19.10 -8.36
N ARG A 221 12.26 19.72 -7.58
CA ARG A 221 12.68 20.61 -6.51
C ARG A 221 13.11 19.76 -5.31
N SER A 222 14.33 19.97 -4.88
CA SER A 222 14.92 19.52 -3.63
C SER A 222 14.24 20.16 -2.41
N GLU A 223 12.92 20.01 -2.32
CA GLU A 223 12.18 20.47 -1.15
C GLU A 223 12.43 19.50 0.01
N PRO A 224 12.63 20.00 1.23
CA PRO A 224 12.83 19.17 2.41
C PRO A 224 11.62 18.24 2.57
N VAL A 225 11.89 16.95 2.62
CA VAL A 225 10.84 15.93 2.80
C VAL A 225 10.36 16.00 4.22
N ALA A 226 9.12 16.40 4.42
CA ALA A 226 8.48 16.28 5.72
C ALA A 226 8.44 14.82 6.17
N ALA A 227 8.65 14.55 7.46
CA ALA A 227 8.45 13.22 8.01
C ALA A 227 6.99 12.86 7.93
N PHE A 228 6.71 11.77 7.24
CA PHE A 228 5.38 11.20 7.20
C PHE A 228 5.37 9.91 8.01
N ALA A 229 4.43 9.76 8.90
CA ALA A 229 4.19 8.51 9.59
C ALA A 229 3.02 7.79 8.91
N PHE A 230 3.29 6.62 8.42
CA PHE A 230 2.27 5.59 8.30
C PHE A 230 2.29 4.84 9.61
N ALA A 231 1.14 4.76 10.26
CA ALA A 231 1.00 4.33 11.65
C ALA A 231 1.92 3.20 12.10
N ASP A 232 2.56 3.41 13.24
CA ASP A 232 3.31 2.38 13.95
C ASP A 232 2.35 1.47 14.74
N PRO A 233 2.35 0.15 14.55
CA PRO A 233 1.52 -0.79 15.30
C PRO A 233 1.88 -0.95 16.74
N THR A 234 3.15 -0.77 17.05
CA THR A 234 3.60 -0.84 18.44
C THR A 234 3.12 0.37 19.22
N SER A 235 2.77 1.47 18.56
CA SER A 235 2.27 2.69 19.17
C SER A 235 0.78 2.71 19.43
N ALA A 236 0.01 1.76 18.91
CA ALA A 236 -1.43 1.69 19.19
C ALA A 236 -1.75 1.43 20.66
N ALA A 237 -0.78 0.94 21.42
CA ALA A 237 -0.96 0.55 22.82
C ALA A 237 -0.12 1.36 23.82
N THR A 238 0.89 2.10 23.41
CA THR A 238 1.82 2.70 24.37
C THR A 238 2.28 4.07 23.93
N THR A 239 1.92 5.03 24.76
CA THR A 239 2.56 6.34 24.95
C THR A 239 3.28 6.86 23.71
N LYS A 240 2.56 7.66 22.97
CA LYS A 240 3.07 8.59 21.96
C LYS A 240 4.01 9.65 22.60
N SER A 241 4.54 9.38 23.75
CA SER A 241 5.31 10.31 24.56
C SER A 241 6.79 9.99 24.44
N LEU A 242 7.55 10.96 23.94
CA LEU A 242 8.97 10.83 23.65
C LEU A 242 9.79 11.64 24.67
N PRO A 243 10.68 11.03 25.44
CA PRO A 243 11.49 11.77 26.41
C PRO A 243 12.47 12.71 25.71
N ILE A 244 12.45 13.99 26.11
CA ILE A 244 13.45 14.98 25.74
C ILE A 244 14.54 14.92 26.82
N VAL A 245 15.76 14.57 26.43
CA VAL A 245 16.90 14.38 27.40
C VAL A 245 17.87 15.52 27.41
N GLY A 246 17.68 16.54 26.59
CA GLY A 246 18.54 17.74 26.63
C GLY A 246 18.13 18.75 25.57
N SER A 247 18.53 20.01 25.84
CA SER A 247 18.51 21.11 24.86
C SER A 247 19.92 21.74 24.82
N GLN A 248 20.33 22.15 23.62
CA GLN A 248 21.64 22.76 23.36
C GLN A 248 21.48 24.02 22.51
N PRO A 249 22.19 25.11 22.86
CA PRO A 249 22.14 26.37 22.13
C PRO A 249 22.93 26.32 20.81
N ALA A 250 22.85 27.39 20.07
CA ALA A 250 23.68 27.62 18.90
C ALA A 250 25.17 27.50 19.23
N GLY A 251 25.93 26.95 18.28
CA GLY A 251 27.37 26.68 18.43
C GLY A 251 27.73 25.36 19.12
N ALA A 252 26.79 24.72 19.83
CA ALA A 252 27.01 23.42 20.43
C ALA A 252 27.14 22.30 19.39
N GLN A 253 27.94 21.29 19.73
CA GLN A 253 28.00 20.02 19.00
C GLN A 253 27.17 18.96 19.72
N VAL A 254 26.23 18.32 19.01
CA VAL A 254 25.36 17.31 19.57
C VAL A 254 25.52 16.02 18.78
N THR A 255 25.92 14.96 19.45
CA THR A 255 25.99 13.63 18.82
C THR A 255 24.61 12.99 18.85
N VAL A 256 24.13 12.51 17.70
CA VAL A 256 22.87 11.76 17.61
C VAL A 256 23.03 10.44 18.36
N PRO A 257 22.23 10.19 19.42
CA PRO A 257 22.33 8.96 20.20
C PRO A 257 21.99 7.71 19.39
N ALA A 258 22.54 6.56 19.78
CA ALA A 258 22.22 5.28 19.16
C ALA A 258 20.72 4.93 19.23
N THR A 259 20.02 5.38 20.25
CA THR A 259 18.60 5.15 20.53
C THR A 259 17.74 6.39 20.34
N GLY A 260 18.28 7.47 19.75
CA GLY A 260 17.60 8.77 19.75
C GLY A 260 17.66 9.51 18.42
N THR A 261 17.13 10.70 18.48
CA THR A 261 17.04 11.67 17.38
C THR A 261 17.37 13.04 17.91
N VAL A 262 18.09 13.85 17.15
CA VAL A 262 18.30 15.27 17.43
C VAL A 262 17.33 16.07 16.56
N LEU A 263 16.55 16.94 17.22
CA LEU A 263 15.64 17.88 16.55
C LEU A 263 16.26 19.28 16.59
N LEU A 264 16.34 19.94 15.44
CA LEU A 264 16.70 21.36 15.36
C LEU A 264 15.46 22.19 15.15
N ALA A 265 15.29 23.22 15.96
CA ALA A 265 14.20 24.19 15.86
C ALA A 265 14.76 25.62 15.78
N LYS A 266 14.11 26.49 14.99
CA LYS A 266 14.50 27.89 14.85
C LYS A 266 14.22 28.65 16.16
N VAL A 267 15.21 29.34 16.70
CA VAL A 267 15.10 30.12 17.94
C VAL A 267 13.98 31.17 17.81
N GLY A 268 13.17 31.28 18.87
CA GLY A 268 11.97 32.14 18.89
C GLY A 268 10.80 31.65 18.07
N GLY A 269 10.95 30.49 17.39
CA GLY A 269 9.85 29.85 16.67
C GLY A 269 8.94 29.03 17.57
N ILE A 270 7.71 28.74 17.11
CA ILE A 270 6.71 27.95 17.84
C ILE A 270 7.27 26.60 18.28
N ALA A 271 8.02 25.92 17.42
CA ALA A 271 8.62 24.64 17.72
C ALA A 271 9.67 24.73 18.84
N GLU A 272 10.55 25.70 18.78
CA GLU A 272 11.61 25.91 19.78
C GLU A 272 11.01 26.29 21.14
N VAL A 273 10.12 27.25 21.18
CA VAL A 273 9.45 27.71 22.42
C VAL A 273 8.74 26.55 23.12
N GLY A 274 7.99 25.75 22.35
CA GLY A 274 7.27 24.61 22.89
C GLY A 274 8.19 23.48 23.36
N LEU A 275 9.25 23.16 22.63
CA LEU A 275 10.22 22.13 23.01
C LEU A 275 11.05 22.57 24.23
N SER A 276 11.45 23.85 24.32
CA SER A 276 12.15 24.43 25.49
C SER A 276 11.27 24.35 26.73
N ALA A 277 9.99 24.70 26.62
CA ALA A 277 9.06 24.59 27.74
C ALA A 277 8.88 23.12 28.20
N LEU A 278 8.85 22.16 27.27
CA LEU A 278 8.80 20.73 27.61
C LEU A 278 10.11 20.26 28.28
N ALA A 279 11.27 20.64 27.75
CA ALA A 279 12.57 20.25 28.27
C ALA A 279 12.77 20.77 29.71
N ALA A 280 12.24 21.94 30.05
CA ALA A 280 12.28 22.54 31.38
C ALA A 280 11.20 21.99 32.34
N SER A 281 10.28 21.18 31.86
CA SER A 281 9.19 20.64 32.67
C SER A 281 9.62 19.47 33.56
N ALA A 282 8.86 19.19 34.63
CA ALA A 282 9.10 18.03 35.51
C ALA A 282 8.89 16.67 34.76
N LYS A 283 8.22 16.69 33.60
CA LYS A 283 8.08 15.56 32.73
C LYS A 283 8.41 16.01 31.28
N PRO A 284 9.71 15.98 30.94
CA PRO A 284 10.16 16.46 29.63
C PRO A 284 9.81 15.45 28.52
N VAL A 285 8.53 15.41 28.14
CA VAL A 285 8.00 14.45 27.19
C VAL A 285 7.25 15.17 26.10
N VAL A 286 7.55 14.89 24.85
CA VAL A 286 6.80 15.36 23.70
C VAL A 286 5.91 14.26 23.15
N ASP A 287 4.64 14.54 22.94
CA ASP A 287 3.74 13.62 22.29
C ASP A 287 3.82 13.77 20.77
N ILE A 288 3.77 12.65 20.07
CA ILE A 288 3.70 12.64 18.61
C ILE A 288 2.29 12.28 18.12
N ASN A 289 1.91 12.87 17.00
CA ASN A 289 0.73 12.52 16.27
C ASN A 289 1.10 12.31 14.79
N GLY A 290 1.24 11.07 14.39
CA GLY A 290 1.62 10.69 13.05
C GLY A 290 0.69 9.62 12.47
N ASP A 291 -0.54 9.50 13.00
CA ASP A 291 -1.50 8.53 12.52
C ASP A 291 -2.07 8.95 11.15
N ALA A 292 -1.94 8.10 10.16
CA ALA A 292 -2.71 8.17 8.91
C ALA A 292 -4.16 7.84 9.25
N LYS A 293 -4.96 8.84 9.55
CA LYS A 293 -6.32 8.79 10.10
C LYS A 293 -7.11 7.55 9.67
N GLY A 294 -7.37 6.66 10.62
CA GLY A 294 -8.10 5.42 10.41
C GLY A 294 -7.32 4.31 9.67
N TRP A 295 -6.01 4.45 9.51
CA TRP A 295 -5.13 3.44 8.90
C TRP A 295 -4.09 2.87 9.87
N SER A 296 -4.24 3.16 11.15
CA SER A 296 -3.30 2.77 12.21
C SER A 296 -3.08 1.25 12.36
N SER A 297 -4.07 0.45 12.03
CA SER A 297 -3.99 -1.01 12.07
C SER A 297 -3.43 -1.66 10.80
N VAL A 298 -3.13 -0.86 9.78
CA VAL A 298 -2.65 -1.34 8.48
C VAL A 298 -1.13 -1.48 8.50
N SER A 299 -0.61 -2.65 8.14
CA SER A 299 0.83 -2.89 8.05
C SER A 299 1.40 -2.59 6.66
N ASP A 300 0.65 -2.93 5.65
CA ASP A 300 1.04 -2.82 4.26
C ASP A 300 -0.05 -2.10 3.48
N VAL A 301 0.35 -1.33 2.47
CA VAL A 301 -0.57 -0.68 1.52
C VAL A 301 -0.11 -0.97 0.11
N MET A 302 -1.06 -1.28 -0.76
CA MET A 302 -0.89 -1.33 -2.20
C MET A 302 -1.82 -0.32 -2.84
N GLY A 303 -1.29 0.57 -3.64
CA GLY A 303 -2.10 1.40 -4.51
C GLY A 303 -2.94 0.56 -5.46
N GLY A 304 -4.00 1.14 -5.97
CA GLY A 304 -4.84 0.52 -6.97
C GLY A 304 -5.85 1.52 -7.50
N LYS A 305 -6.31 1.34 -8.71
CA LYS A 305 -7.31 2.24 -9.31
C LYS A 305 -8.08 1.58 -10.45
N PRO A 306 -9.34 1.89 -10.52
CA PRO A 306 -10.14 2.63 -9.54
C PRO A 306 -10.66 1.73 -8.41
N GLU A 307 -11.32 2.34 -7.41
CA GLU A 307 -12.31 1.61 -6.62
C GLU A 307 -13.48 1.25 -7.55
N LEU A 308 -13.66 -0.06 -7.78
CA LEU A 308 -14.58 -0.60 -8.79
C LEU A 308 -15.99 -0.78 -8.25
N VAL A 309 -16.09 -1.17 -6.98
CA VAL A 309 -17.34 -1.37 -6.26
C VAL A 309 -17.18 -0.79 -4.87
N SER A 310 -18.12 0.06 -4.47
CA SER A 310 -18.20 0.66 -3.14
C SER A 310 -19.60 0.49 -2.59
N GLY A 311 -19.75 -0.06 -1.37
CA GLY A 311 -21.05 -0.32 -0.77
C GLY A 311 -21.97 -1.22 -1.61
N GLY A 312 -21.43 -2.12 -2.45
CA GLY A 312 -22.22 -2.94 -3.38
C GLY A 312 -22.69 -2.22 -4.64
N VAL A 313 -22.23 -1.00 -4.87
CA VAL A 313 -22.53 -0.22 -6.09
C VAL A 313 -21.30 -0.20 -6.99
N ALA A 314 -21.47 -0.68 -8.24
CA ALA A 314 -20.40 -0.60 -9.23
C ALA A 314 -20.26 0.85 -9.73
N ILE A 315 -19.02 1.28 -10.00
CA ILE A 315 -18.78 2.60 -10.62
C ILE A 315 -19.57 2.74 -11.92
N SER A 316 -20.05 3.95 -12.20
CA SER A 316 -20.87 4.25 -13.38
C SER A 316 -20.14 5.10 -14.42
N SER A 317 -19.02 5.76 -14.04
CA SER A 317 -18.26 6.64 -14.90
C SER A 317 -16.76 6.50 -14.63
N ARG A 318 -15.96 7.00 -15.55
CA ARG A 318 -14.50 6.99 -15.44
C ARG A 318 -14.04 8.02 -14.39
N PRO A 319 -13.35 7.60 -13.31
CA PRO A 319 -12.70 8.54 -12.39
C PRO A 319 -11.57 9.30 -13.09
N ALA A 320 -11.35 10.56 -12.71
CA ALA A 320 -10.28 11.39 -13.28
C ALA A 320 -8.87 10.79 -13.16
N ILE A 321 -8.63 9.99 -12.13
CA ILE A 321 -7.35 9.31 -11.87
C ILE A 321 -7.06 8.16 -12.86
N VAL A 322 -8.05 7.73 -13.64
CA VAL A 322 -7.93 6.66 -14.63
C VAL A 322 -7.94 7.29 -16.02
N ASP A 323 -6.87 7.12 -16.81
CA ASP A 323 -6.87 7.62 -18.17
C ASP A 323 -7.87 6.86 -19.08
N SER A 324 -8.15 7.41 -20.25
CA SER A 324 -9.13 6.86 -21.18
C SER A 324 -8.73 5.47 -21.67
N TRP A 325 -7.44 5.25 -21.90
CA TRP A 325 -6.95 3.96 -22.39
C TRP A 325 -7.06 2.88 -21.29
N GLN A 326 -6.65 3.18 -20.05
CA GLN A 326 -6.82 2.27 -18.91
C GLN A 326 -8.30 1.89 -18.70
N TRP A 327 -9.20 2.83 -18.99
CA TRP A 327 -10.65 2.62 -18.87
C TRP A 327 -11.20 1.65 -19.91
N THR A 328 -10.83 1.84 -21.16
CA THR A 328 -11.37 1.07 -22.30
C THR A 328 -10.48 -0.09 -22.73
N CYS A 329 -9.16 0.04 -22.60
CA CYS A 329 -8.16 -0.89 -23.14
C CYS A 329 -8.38 -1.19 -24.65
N GLY A 330 -8.76 -0.19 -25.43
CA GLY A 330 -9.03 -0.40 -26.86
C GLY A 330 -10.16 -1.41 -27.16
N GLY A 331 -11.13 -1.56 -26.25
CA GLY A 331 -12.25 -2.49 -26.40
C GLY A 331 -12.35 -3.55 -25.30
N GLY A 332 -11.33 -3.64 -24.44
CA GLY A 332 -11.33 -4.51 -23.27
C GLY A 332 -9.98 -5.19 -23.04
N CYS A 333 -9.72 -5.58 -21.81
CA CYS A 333 -8.47 -6.26 -21.43
C CYS A 333 -8.65 -7.17 -20.22
N TRP A 334 -7.61 -7.93 -19.91
CA TRP A 334 -7.51 -8.67 -18.68
C TRP A 334 -7.44 -7.71 -17.48
N ARG A 335 -8.18 -8.05 -16.42
CA ARG A 335 -8.35 -7.15 -15.28
C ARG A 335 -8.22 -7.89 -13.97
N PRO A 336 -7.25 -7.50 -13.14
CA PRO A 336 -7.06 -7.99 -11.79
C PRO A 336 -7.80 -7.11 -10.78
N ALA A 337 -8.27 -7.74 -9.69
CA ALA A 337 -8.85 -7.01 -8.56
C ALA A 337 -8.70 -7.77 -7.25
N LEU A 338 -8.78 -7.02 -6.16
CA LEU A 338 -9.08 -7.52 -4.83
C LEU A 338 -10.51 -7.12 -4.48
N MET A 339 -11.30 -8.07 -4.00
CA MET A 339 -12.69 -7.80 -3.63
C MET A 339 -13.09 -8.42 -2.30
N ARG A 340 -14.04 -7.77 -1.63
CA ARG A 340 -14.76 -8.27 -0.46
C ARG A 340 -16.22 -8.46 -0.83
N THR A 341 -16.80 -9.60 -0.41
CA THR A 341 -18.24 -9.85 -0.54
C THR A 341 -18.99 -9.44 0.72
N SER A 342 -20.31 -9.26 0.61
CA SER A 342 -21.21 -9.04 1.76
C SER A 342 -21.24 -10.22 2.73
N SER A 343 -20.91 -11.44 2.27
CA SER A 343 -20.81 -12.64 3.10
C SER A 343 -19.47 -12.78 3.83
N GLY A 344 -18.64 -11.72 3.88
CA GLY A 344 -17.36 -11.73 4.61
C GLY A 344 -16.28 -12.58 3.94
N ARG A 345 -16.29 -12.71 2.62
CA ARG A 345 -15.21 -13.38 1.88
C ARG A 345 -14.34 -12.39 1.14
N GLY A 346 -13.02 -12.56 1.28
CA GLY A 346 -12.02 -11.90 0.45
C GLY A 346 -11.74 -12.71 -0.82
N SER A 347 -11.33 -12.05 -1.90
CA SER A 347 -10.90 -12.75 -3.12
C SER A 347 -9.88 -11.94 -3.91
N LEU A 348 -8.80 -12.60 -4.34
CA LEU A 348 -8.02 -12.18 -5.50
C LEU A 348 -8.72 -12.71 -6.74
N ILE A 349 -8.92 -11.87 -7.74
CA ILE A 349 -9.66 -12.22 -8.95
C ILE A 349 -8.98 -11.67 -10.19
N LEU A 350 -8.92 -12.48 -11.25
CA LEU A 350 -8.42 -12.11 -12.56
C LEU A 350 -9.47 -12.49 -13.60
N ILE A 351 -9.87 -11.55 -14.44
CA ILE A 351 -10.90 -11.76 -15.49
C ILE A 351 -10.38 -11.30 -16.82
N GLY A 352 -10.59 -12.11 -17.87
CA GLY A 352 -10.28 -11.73 -19.24
C GLY A 352 -10.66 -12.81 -20.26
N ALA A 353 -10.51 -12.53 -21.53
CA ALA A 353 -10.75 -13.48 -22.62
C ALA A 353 -9.44 -14.13 -23.09
N ARG A 354 -9.47 -15.40 -23.48
CA ARG A 354 -8.26 -16.11 -23.96
C ARG A 354 -7.70 -15.54 -25.26
N SER A 355 -8.56 -15.05 -26.12
CA SER A 355 -8.18 -14.46 -27.39
C SER A 355 -9.00 -13.20 -27.63
N GLY A 356 -8.36 -12.04 -27.72
CA GLY A 356 -9.00 -10.77 -28.04
C GLY A 356 -9.47 -9.98 -26.80
N SER A 357 -10.57 -9.28 -26.95
CA SER A 357 -11.03 -8.28 -26.01
C SER A 357 -11.58 -8.89 -24.71
N GLY A 358 -10.92 -8.62 -23.61
CA GLY A 358 -11.47 -8.81 -22.26
C GLY A 358 -12.56 -7.78 -21.94
N LEU A 359 -12.70 -7.41 -20.68
CA LEU A 359 -13.75 -6.49 -20.24
C LEU A 359 -13.29 -5.02 -20.25
N THR A 360 -14.19 -4.10 -20.59
CA THR A 360 -14.02 -2.69 -20.21
C THR A 360 -14.05 -2.56 -18.68
N MET A 361 -13.53 -1.47 -18.13
CA MET A 361 -13.50 -1.24 -16.67
C MET A 361 -14.91 -1.23 -16.07
N LEU A 362 -15.85 -0.59 -16.78
CA LEU A 362 -17.25 -0.55 -16.35
C LEU A 362 -17.90 -1.93 -16.34
N SER A 363 -17.67 -2.73 -17.38
CA SER A 363 -18.20 -4.10 -17.43
C SER A 363 -17.56 -4.98 -16.36
N PHE A 364 -16.27 -4.80 -16.11
CA PHE A 364 -15.56 -5.50 -15.04
C PHE A 364 -16.16 -5.18 -13.65
N ALA A 365 -16.37 -3.90 -13.34
CA ALA A 365 -17.00 -3.49 -12.09
C ALA A 365 -18.41 -4.09 -11.91
N ARG A 366 -19.21 -4.10 -12.96
CA ARG A 366 -20.55 -4.73 -12.96
C ARG A 366 -20.49 -6.24 -12.77
N VAL A 367 -19.50 -6.91 -13.38
CA VAL A 367 -19.27 -8.35 -13.21
C VAL A 367 -18.85 -8.66 -11.77
N LEU A 368 -17.93 -7.87 -11.18
CA LEU A 368 -17.54 -8.05 -9.78
C LEU A 368 -18.72 -7.87 -8.82
N ARG A 369 -19.56 -6.86 -9.04
CA ARG A 369 -20.80 -6.69 -8.29
C ARG A 369 -21.70 -7.92 -8.38
N GLN A 370 -21.91 -8.48 -9.57
CA GLN A 370 -22.73 -9.69 -9.76
C GLN A 370 -22.11 -10.93 -9.13
N LEU A 371 -20.77 -10.99 -9.00
CA LEU A 371 -20.05 -12.01 -8.24
C LEU A 371 -20.11 -11.81 -6.74
N GLY A 372 -20.87 -10.82 -6.27
CA GLY A 372 -21.14 -10.53 -4.87
C GLY A 372 -20.21 -9.49 -4.22
N ALA A 373 -19.46 -8.73 -5.00
CA ALA A 373 -18.60 -7.70 -4.44
C ALA A 373 -19.40 -6.62 -3.71
N GLN A 374 -19.06 -6.39 -2.45
CA GLN A 374 -19.46 -5.25 -1.63
C GLN A 374 -18.45 -4.11 -1.74
N GLN A 375 -17.17 -4.49 -1.85
CA GLN A 375 -16.07 -3.57 -2.13
C GLN A 375 -15.12 -4.25 -3.12
N ALA A 376 -14.56 -3.50 -4.05
CA ALA A 376 -13.52 -3.99 -4.95
C ALA A 376 -12.62 -2.87 -5.44
N ILE A 377 -11.33 -3.16 -5.59
CA ILE A 377 -10.33 -2.27 -6.17
C ILE A 377 -9.59 -2.98 -7.30
N GLY A 378 -9.37 -2.25 -8.40
CA GLY A 378 -8.59 -2.73 -9.53
C GLY A 378 -7.10 -2.50 -9.35
N PHE A 379 -6.30 -3.35 -9.98
CA PHE A 379 -4.85 -3.20 -10.11
C PHE A 379 -4.46 -2.99 -11.58
N ASP A 380 -3.14 -2.98 -11.87
CA ASP A 380 -2.67 -2.77 -13.24
C ASP A 380 -3.21 -3.85 -14.18
N ASN A 381 -3.71 -3.42 -15.32
CA ASN A 381 -4.49 -4.23 -16.22
C ASN A 381 -3.71 -4.64 -17.48
N ASN A 382 -4.41 -5.29 -18.40
CA ASN A 382 -3.91 -5.69 -19.72
C ASN A 382 -2.67 -6.61 -19.62
N GLY A 383 -1.53 -6.18 -20.15
CA GLY A 383 -0.30 -6.97 -20.16
C GLY A 383 0.30 -7.24 -18.79
N SER A 384 0.04 -6.36 -17.83
CA SER A 384 0.47 -6.53 -16.43
C SER A 384 -0.50 -7.40 -15.61
N ALA A 385 -1.66 -7.75 -16.17
CA ALA A 385 -2.70 -8.49 -15.45
C ALA A 385 -2.33 -9.97 -15.32
N GLU A 386 -1.90 -10.36 -14.15
CA GLU A 386 -1.40 -11.70 -13.86
C GLU A 386 -1.89 -12.22 -12.51
N MET A 387 -2.14 -13.53 -12.44
CA MET A 387 -2.36 -14.24 -11.19
C MET A 387 -1.43 -15.44 -11.12
N TYR A 388 -0.70 -15.55 -10.03
CA TYR A 388 0.21 -16.65 -9.75
C TYR A 388 -0.32 -17.55 -8.64
N ARG A 389 -0.13 -18.84 -8.80
CA ARG A 389 -0.36 -19.85 -7.79
C ARG A 389 0.84 -20.82 -7.78
N PRO A 390 1.46 -21.09 -6.64
CA PRO A 390 2.59 -22.00 -6.56
C PRO A 390 2.32 -23.37 -7.21
N GLY A 391 3.29 -23.86 -7.98
CA GLY A 391 3.16 -25.11 -8.72
C GLY A 391 2.36 -25.04 -10.03
N HIS A 392 1.94 -23.83 -10.44
CA HIS A 392 1.24 -23.60 -11.71
C HIS A 392 1.90 -22.48 -12.49
N ARG A 393 1.76 -22.53 -13.82
CA ARG A 393 2.11 -21.37 -14.65
C ARG A 393 1.17 -20.22 -14.30
N PRO A 394 1.67 -18.97 -14.28
CA PRO A 394 0.81 -17.82 -14.08
C PRO A 394 -0.31 -17.74 -15.13
N TYR A 395 -1.47 -17.30 -14.68
CA TYR A 395 -2.56 -16.92 -15.58
C TYR A 395 -2.28 -15.49 -16.03
N THR A 396 -2.08 -15.29 -17.32
CA THR A 396 -1.66 -14.00 -17.90
C THR A 396 -2.57 -13.56 -19.03
N GLY A 397 -2.65 -12.25 -19.23
CA GLY A 397 -3.46 -11.66 -20.30
C GLY A 397 -2.89 -11.89 -21.71
N TYR A 398 -1.60 -12.13 -21.84
CA TYR A 398 -0.90 -12.27 -23.13
C TYR A 398 -0.33 -13.67 -23.38
N GLY A 399 -0.55 -14.63 -22.50
CA GLY A 399 0.02 -15.97 -22.61
C GLY A 399 1.50 -16.07 -22.22
N TYR A 400 2.12 -14.98 -21.80
CA TYR A 400 3.48 -14.94 -21.22
C TYR A 400 3.51 -14.01 -20.02
N GLU A 401 4.44 -14.25 -19.11
CA GLU A 401 4.63 -13.39 -17.93
C GLU A 401 5.25 -12.06 -18.31
N ARG A 402 4.77 -11.03 -17.64
CA ARG A 402 5.37 -9.69 -17.67
C ARG A 402 6.29 -9.50 -16.48
N TRP A 403 7.21 -8.58 -16.63
CA TRP A 403 8.05 -8.12 -15.53
C TRP A 403 7.33 -7.00 -14.78
N LEU A 404 7.10 -7.22 -13.51
CA LEU A 404 6.27 -6.40 -12.63
C LEU A 404 7.08 -5.90 -11.43
N PRO A 405 6.82 -4.70 -10.89
CA PRO A 405 7.50 -4.21 -9.70
C PRO A 405 6.92 -4.78 -8.40
N THR A 406 5.62 -5.02 -8.37
CA THR A 406 4.90 -5.36 -7.14
C THR A 406 3.79 -6.37 -7.36
N ALA A 407 3.43 -7.05 -6.28
CA ALA A 407 2.29 -7.95 -6.23
C ALA A 407 1.56 -7.87 -4.88
N THR A 408 0.26 -8.18 -4.90
CA THR A 408 -0.53 -8.50 -3.71
C THR A 408 -0.44 -10.01 -3.48
N THR A 409 0.01 -10.43 -2.30
CA THR A 409 0.18 -11.84 -1.96
C THR A 409 -0.84 -12.30 -0.92
N LEU A 410 -1.28 -13.54 -1.06
CA LEU A 410 -2.07 -14.27 -0.06
C LEU A 410 -1.21 -15.40 0.49
N ARG A 411 -1.07 -15.47 1.82
CA ARG A 411 -0.26 -16.47 2.51
C ARG A 411 -1.08 -17.22 3.56
N TYR A 412 -0.68 -18.44 3.83
CA TYR A 412 -1.16 -19.26 4.95
C TYR A 412 -0.04 -19.37 5.99
N ARG A 413 -0.36 -19.10 7.26
CA ARG A 413 0.55 -19.20 8.41
C ARG A 413 0.64 -20.63 8.91
#